data_92c7a5cb882c76b11e830417ab27dd8f
#
_entry.id   92c7a5cb882c76b11e830417ab27dd8f
#
_cell.length_a   1.000
_cell.length_b   1.000
_cell.length_c   1.000
_cell.angle_alpha   90.00
_cell.angle_beta   90.00
_cell.angle_gamma   90.00
#
_symmetry.space_group_name_H-M   'P 1'
#
loop_
_entity.id
_entity.type
_entity.pdbx_description
1 polymer ?
#
loop_
_entity_poly.entity_id
_entity_poly.type
_entity_poly.pdbx_seq_one_letter_code
_entity_poly.pdbx_strand_id
1 'polypeptide(L)'
;ETTHKAPVAVPKAEPADDHNTDNFNYSEKLKNSAEFKQFKADYETSVKHLTNVLNEVASAGKPIDTDTIYKDAAHLINSSKNTIHIFDIIHNLRNYDDIISTHSQNVALISNILGQWLGIKGDDLKVLTTAGLLHDIGKLTIPQSILNKPGRLSDEEYALMKDHVKRGYQILIDIRIKEVCLLHHERCDGSGYPFKAEASRITPFAKIVAIADVYDAMTAKRSYRGAFCPFDVIQMFDEEGLNKYDPHYIMTFLN
;
A
#
# COMPACT_ATOMS: atom_id res chain seq x y z
N GLU A 1 10.50 37.06 -3.79
CA GLU A 1 10.84 36.17 -4.92
C GLU A 1 11.15 34.80 -4.34
N THR A 2 10.15 33.94 -4.25
CA THR A 2 10.28 32.53 -3.83
C THR A 2 10.38 31.68 -5.09
N THR A 3 11.59 31.28 -5.42
CA THR A 3 11.88 30.34 -6.50
C THR A 3 11.32 28.95 -6.14
N HIS A 4 10.23 28.57 -6.78
CA HIS A 4 9.77 27.18 -6.81
C HIS A 4 10.83 26.31 -7.48
N LYS A 5 11.56 25.52 -6.69
CA LYS A 5 12.38 24.43 -7.24
C LYS A 5 11.45 23.41 -7.90
N ALA A 6 11.67 23.20 -9.19
CA ALA A 6 11.04 22.13 -9.96
C ALA A 6 11.32 20.75 -9.30
N PRO A 7 10.42 19.79 -9.41
CA PRO A 7 10.66 18.44 -8.89
C PRO A 7 11.91 17.86 -9.56
N VAL A 8 12.80 17.31 -8.73
CA VAL A 8 14.05 16.67 -9.15
C VAL A 8 13.73 15.64 -10.22
N ALA A 9 14.41 15.73 -11.35
CA ALA A 9 14.31 14.78 -12.45
C ALA A 9 14.75 13.41 -11.94
N VAL A 10 13.82 12.45 -11.99
CA VAL A 10 14.10 11.04 -11.69
C VAL A 10 15.15 10.54 -12.68
N PRO A 11 16.25 9.93 -12.26
CA PRO A 11 17.22 9.33 -13.16
C PRO A 11 16.54 8.32 -14.06
N LYS A 12 16.81 8.36 -15.38
CA LYS A 12 16.41 7.29 -16.29
C LYS A 12 17.14 6.03 -15.86
N ALA A 13 16.38 4.99 -15.50
CA ALA A 13 16.94 3.68 -15.25
C ALA A 13 17.66 3.19 -16.51
N GLU A 14 18.96 2.98 -16.42
CA GLU A 14 19.71 2.23 -17.43
C GLU A 14 19.25 0.77 -17.38
N PRO A 15 19.23 0.05 -18.52
CA PRO A 15 18.85 -1.36 -18.53
C PRO A 15 19.82 -2.13 -17.63
N ALA A 16 19.29 -2.88 -16.68
CA ALA A 16 20.05 -3.72 -15.75
C ALA A 16 20.91 -4.71 -16.53
N ASP A 17 22.20 -4.70 -16.21
CA ASP A 17 23.21 -5.60 -16.75
C ASP A 17 22.92 -7.06 -16.38
N ASP A 18 23.21 -7.96 -17.30
CA ASP A 18 22.82 -9.37 -17.37
C ASP A 18 23.60 -10.27 -16.36
N HIS A 19 23.38 -10.05 -15.06
CA HIS A 19 23.97 -10.87 -14.00
C HIS A 19 22.94 -11.63 -13.14
N ASN A 20 21.80 -12.10 -13.74
CA ASN A 20 20.74 -12.69 -12.92
C ASN A 20 20.12 -14.01 -13.43
N THR A 21 20.93 -14.96 -13.89
CA THR A 21 20.43 -16.31 -14.22
C THR A 21 19.89 -17.06 -13.00
N ASP A 22 20.42 -16.80 -11.79
CA ASP A 22 19.99 -17.46 -10.55
C ASP A 22 18.65 -16.93 -10.03
N ASN A 23 18.41 -15.63 -10.13
CA ASN A 23 17.12 -15.00 -9.74
C ASN A 23 15.98 -15.37 -10.70
N PHE A 24 16.26 -15.49 -12.00
CA PHE A 24 15.28 -15.96 -12.98
C PHE A 24 14.85 -17.40 -12.66
N ASN A 25 15.79 -18.27 -12.31
CA ASN A 25 15.51 -19.66 -11.94
C ASN A 25 14.72 -19.77 -10.63
N TYR A 26 14.96 -18.89 -9.64
CA TYR A 26 14.22 -18.85 -8.37
C TYR A 26 12.76 -18.42 -8.60
N SER A 27 12.52 -17.33 -9.33
CA SER A 27 11.17 -16.83 -9.63
C SER A 27 10.33 -17.87 -10.40
N GLU A 28 10.92 -18.57 -11.37
CA GLU A 28 10.22 -19.65 -12.09
C GLU A 28 9.90 -20.84 -11.18
N LYS A 29 10.83 -21.26 -10.33
CA LYS A 29 10.60 -22.34 -9.36
C LYS A 29 9.50 -21.96 -8.37
N LEU A 30 9.51 -20.71 -7.88
CA LEU A 30 8.48 -20.19 -7.00
C LEU A 30 7.11 -20.24 -7.68
N LYS A 31 6.97 -19.67 -8.89
CA LYS A 31 5.71 -19.64 -9.65
C LYS A 31 5.14 -21.02 -9.97
N ASN A 32 6.01 -22.02 -10.11
CA ASN A 32 5.61 -23.40 -10.38
C ASN A 32 5.26 -24.20 -9.12
N SER A 33 5.58 -23.69 -7.92
CA SER A 33 5.29 -24.37 -6.66
C SER A 33 3.78 -24.49 -6.41
N ALA A 34 3.37 -25.58 -5.73
CA ALA A 34 1.98 -25.77 -5.34
C ALA A 34 1.53 -24.67 -4.36
N GLU A 35 2.42 -24.25 -3.47
CA GLU A 35 2.18 -23.18 -2.50
C GLU A 35 1.88 -21.84 -3.17
N PHE A 36 2.68 -21.45 -4.16
CA PHE A 36 2.42 -20.21 -4.93
C PHE A 36 1.08 -20.28 -5.66
N LYS A 37 0.76 -21.41 -6.29
CA LYS A 37 -0.51 -21.57 -7.02
C LYS A 37 -1.72 -21.48 -6.08
N GLN A 38 -1.63 -22.10 -4.89
CA GLN A 38 -2.68 -22.02 -3.89
C GLN A 38 -2.81 -20.59 -3.36
N PHE A 39 -1.71 -19.96 -2.93
CA PHE A 39 -1.73 -18.58 -2.45
C PHE A 39 -2.31 -17.63 -3.50
N LYS A 40 -1.93 -17.79 -4.77
CA LYS A 40 -2.47 -17.00 -5.88
C LYS A 40 -3.99 -17.13 -5.98
N ALA A 41 -4.52 -18.33 -5.93
CA ALA A 41 -5.96 -18.57 -6.00
C ALA A 41 -6.71 -17.93 -4.82
N ASP A 42 -6.17 -18.07 -3.60
CA ASP A 42 -6.74 -17.50 -2.38
C ASP A 42 -6.66 -15.96 -2.43
N TYR A 43 -5.53 -15.40 -2.93
CA TYR A 43 -5.32 -13.98 -3.12
C TYR A 43 -6.32 -13.37 -4.12
N GLU A 44 -6.49 -14.00 -5.29
CA GLU A 44 -7.46 -13.56 -6.30
C GLU A 44 -8.90 -13.59 -5.75
N THR A 45 -9.22 -14.59 -4.93
CA THR A 45 -10.52 -14.70 -4.25
C THR A 45 -10.72 -13.57 -3.24
N SER A 46 -9.71 -13.28 -2.41
CA SER A 46 -9.72 -12.21 -1.42
C SER A 46 -9.87 -10.83 -2.09
N VAL A 47 -9.09 -10.56 -3.15
CA VAL A 47 -9.19 -9.30 -3.92
C VAL A 47 -10.56 -9.13 -4.55
N LYS A 48 -11.13 -10.19 -5.15
CA LYS A 48 -12.48 -10.17 -5.72
C LYS A 48 -13.54 -9.88 -4.66
N HIS A 49 -13.43 -10.49 -3.49
CA HIS A 49 -14.35 -10.24 -2.39
C HIS A 49 -14.24 -8.78 -1.90
N LEU A 50 -13.03 -8.27 -1.66
CA LEU A 50 -12.80 -6.87 -1.32
C LEU A 50 -13.40 -5.92 -2.37
N THR A 51 -13.19 -6.21 -3.66
CA THR A 51 -13.77 -5.43 -4.76
C THR A 51 -15.29 -5.37 -4.69
N ASN A 52 -15.95 -6.50 -4.40
CA ASN A 52 -17.41 -6.57 -4.27
C ASN A 52 -17.89 -5.73 -3.08
N VAL A 53 -17.23 -5.85 -1.92
CA VAL A 53 -17.56 -5.05 -0.72
C VAL A 53 -17.42 -3.55 -1.01
N LEU A 54 -16.31 -3.14 -1.63
CA LEU A 54 -16.08 -1.74 -1.98
C LEU A 54 -17.15 -1.21 -2.96
N ASN A 55 -17.52 -2.00 -3.96
CA ASN A 55 -18.59 -1.64 -4.92
C ASN A 55 -19.96 -1.51 -4.24
N GLU A 56 -20.29 -2.38 -3.27
CA GLU A 56 -21.54 -2.28 -2.50
C GLU A 56 -21.58 -1.00 -1.64
N VAL A 57 -20.44 -0.63 -1.04
CA VAL A 57 -20.32 0.65 -0.32
C VAL A 57 -20.53 1.83 -1.26
N ALA A 58 -19.88 1.81 -2.43
CA ALA A 58 -19.95 2.91 -3.40
C ALA A 58 -21.35 3.08 -3.99
N SER A 59 -22.04 1.97 -4.31
CA SER A 59 -23.34 2.00 -5.02
C SER A 59 -24.55 2.06 -4.10
N ALA A 60 -24.50 1.43 -2.94
CA ALA A 60 -25.65 1.25 -2.05
C ALA A 60 -25.46 1.86 -0.65
N GLY A 61 -24.27 2.43 -0.34
CA GLY A 61 -23.98 2.97 0.98
C GLY A 61 -24.03 1.92 2.10
N LYS A 62 -23.84 0.64 1.76
CA LYS A 62 -23.89 -0.44 2.76
C LYS A 62 -22.75 -0.31 3.77
N PRO A 63 -23.02 -0.65 5.04
CA PRO A 63 -21.95 -0.75 6.04
C PRO A 63 -20.93 -1.82 5.61
N ILE A 64 -19.65 -1.57 5.94
CA ILE A 64 -18.56 -2.50 5.63
C ILE A 64 -18.54 -3.61 6.67
N ASP A 65 -18.61 -4.86 6.23
CA ASP A 65 -18.27 -6.00 7.08
C ASP A 65 -16.74 -6.16 7.19
N THR A 66 -16.18 -5.43 8.14
CA THR A 66 -14.74 -5.42 8.38
C THR A 66 -14.21 -6.77 8.86
N ASP A 67 -15.04 -7.57 9.51
CA ASP A 67 -14.66 -8.90 10.02
C ASP A 67 -14.41 -9.89 8.88
N THR A 68 -15.23 -9.86 7.85
CA THR A 68 -15.10 -10.77 6.73
C THR A 68 -13.88 -10.43 5.86
N ILE A 69 -13.69 -9.16 5.49
CA ILE A 69 -12.51 -8.75 4.71
C ILE A 69 -11.19 -8.97 5.48
N TYR A 70 -11.21 -8.77 6.81
CA TYR A 70 -10.06 -9.12 7.65
C TYR A 70 -9.74 -10.61 7.63
N LYS A 71 -10.76 -11.49 7.74
CA LYS A 71 -10.56 -12.94 7.73
C LYS A 71 -9.88 -13.41 6.45
N ASP A 72 -10.25 -12.84 5.31
CA ASP A 72 -9.63 -13.17 4.01
C ASP A 72 -8.14 -12.78 4.01
N ALA A 73 -7.80 -11.56 4.45
CA ALA A 73 -6.41 -11.12 4.56
C ALA A 73 -5.61 -11.95 5.58
N ALA A 74 -6.21 -12.26 6.74
CA ALA A 74 -5.60 -13.09 7.77
C ALA A 74 -5.37 -14.53 7.30
N HIS A 75 -6.27 -15.08 6.48
CA HIS A 75 -6.10 -16.40 5.87
C HIS A 75 -4.85 -16.43 4.98
N LEU A 76 -4.65 -15.43 4.14
CA LEU A 76 -3.46 -15.33 3.27
C LEU A 76 -2.14 -15.31 4.09
N ILE A 77 -2.13 -14.55 5.18
CA ILE A 77 -0.95 -14.47 6.05
C ILE A 77 -0.67 -15.80 6.75
N ASN A 78 -1.72 -16.42 7.29
CA ASN A 78 -1.60 -17.67 8.05
C ASN A 78 -1.31 -18.90 7.17
N SER A 79 -1.68 -18.87 5.89
CA SER A 79 -1.40 -19.94 4.93
C SER A 79 0.04 -19.95 4.43
N SER A 80 0.78 -18.87 4.60
CA SER A 80 2.17 -18.78 4.20
C SER A 80 3.13 -19.31 5.27
N LYS A 81 4.20 -19.99 4.85
CA LYS A 81 5.19 -20.61 5.76
C LYS A 81 6.01 -19.61 6.54
N ASN A 82 6.28 -18.45 5.94
CA ASN A 82 6.95 -17.34 6.61
C ASN A 82 6.54 -16.00 5.96
N THR A 83 6.74 -14.91 6.69
CA THR A 83 6.35 -13.57 6.27
C THR A 83 7.16 -13.03 5.08
N ILE A 84 8.45 -13.39 4.98
CA ILE A 84 9.31 -12.98 3.85
C ILE A 84 8.78 -13.58 2.55
N HIS A 85 8.32 -14.82 2.59
CA HIS A 85 7.74 -15.50 1.43
C HIS A 85 6.51 -14.77 0.86
N ILE A 86 5.73 -14.09 1.71
CA ILE A 86 4.60 -13.27 1.25
C ILE A 86 5.08 -12.11 0.37
N PHE A 87 6.19 -11.44 0.72
CA PHE A 87 6.76 -10.36 -0.13
C PHE A 87 7.17 -10.89 -1.50
N ASP A 88 7.83 -12.06 -1.55
CA ASP A 88 8.21 -12.70 -2.81
C ASP A 88 6.98 -13.05 -3.66
N ILE A 89 5.93 -13.58 -3.03
CA ILE A 89 4.70 -13.94 -3.74
C ILE A 89 3.99 -12.69 -4.24
N ILE A 90 3.77 -11.67 -3.41
CA ILE A 90 3.16 -10.40 -3.81
C ILE A 90 3.94 -9.78 -4.99
N HIS A 91 5.27 -9.75 -4.90
CA HIS A 91 6.11 -9.23 -5.99
C HIS A 91 5.90 -9.99 -7.30
N ASN A 92 5.78 -11.31 -7.25
CA ASN A 92 5.57 -12.16 -8.43
C ASN A 92 4.13 -12.17 -8.94
N LEU A 93 3.13 -11.73 -8.13
CA LEU A 93 1.73 -11.59 -8.54
C LEU A 93 1.44 -10.27 -9.28
N ARG A 94 2.34 -9.29 -9.24
CA ARG A 94 2.15 -7.90 -9.70
C ARG A 94 2.04 -7.69 -11.22
N ASN A 95 1.70 -8.69 -11.99
CA ASN A 95 1.57 -8.57 -13.46
C ASN A 95 0.20 -8.06 -13.92
N TYR A 96 -0.68 -7.59 -13.02
CA TYR A 96 -2.06 -7.22 -13.35
C TYR A 96 -2.39 -5.79 -12.93
N ASP A 97 -3.35 -5.20 -13.67
CA ASP A 97 -3.79 -3.82 -13.58
C ASP A 97 -3.94 -3.28 -12.15
N ASP A 98 -3.60 -2.00 -12.02
CA ASP A 98 -3.65 -1.19 -10.81
C ASP A 98 -5.12 -1.00 -10.32
N ILE A 99 -5.72 -2.08 -9.86
CA ILE A 99 -7.04 -2.06 -9.25
C ILE A 99 -6.86 -1.65 -7.78
N ILE A 100 -7.64 -0.68 -7.32
CA ILE A 100 -7.64 -0.20 -5.92
C ILE A 100 -7.63 -1.37 -4.93
N SER A 101 -8.40 -2.41 -5.20
CA SER A 101 -8.51 -3.58 -4.33
C SER A 101 -7.21 -4.39 -4.23
N THR A 102 -6.46 -4.52 -5.34
CA THR A 102 -5.16 -5.22 -5.36
C THR A 102 -4.14 -4.47 -4.52
N HIS A 103 -4.03 -3.16 -4.71
CA HIS A 103 -3.18 -2.30 -3.90
C HIS A 103 -3.56 -2.35 -2.42
N SER A 104 -4.83 -2.16 -2.10
CA SER A 104 -5.32 -2.23 -0.72
C SER A 104 -5.04 -3.59 -0.06
N GLN A 105 -5.20 -4.69 -0.79
CA GLN A 105 -4.86 -6.03 -0.30
C GLN A 105 -3.36 -6.13 0.02
N ASN A 106 -2.49 -5.67 -0.87
CA ASN A 106 -1.04 -5.68 -0.64
C ASN A 106 -0.65 -4.82 0.55
N VAL A 107 -1.17 -3.60 0.65
CA VAL A 107 -0.90 -2.69 1.78
C VAL A 107 -1.35 -3.32 3.09
N ALA A 108 -2.47 -4.02 3.12
CA ALA A 108 -2.94 -4.73 4.31
C ALA A 108 -2.00 -5.87 4.73
N LEU A 109 -1.55 -6.69 3.77
CA LEU A 109 -0.60 -7.78 4.04
C LEU A 109 0.72 -7.26 4.57
N ILE A 110 1.29 -6.22 3.92
CA ILE A 110 2.55 -5.60 4.33
C ILE A 110 2.41 -4.95 5.71
N SER A 111 1.31 -4.22 5.96
CA SER A 111 1.04 -3.58 7.25
C SER A 111 0.89 -4.61 8.38
N ASN A 112 0.23 -5.74 8.10
CA ASN A 112 0.11 -6.82 9.08
C ASN A 112 1.47 -7.41 9.44
N ILE A 113 2.30 -7.70 8.43
CA ILE A 113 3.65 -8.26 8.62
C ILE A 113 4.52 -7.29 9.44
N LEU A 114 4.54 -6.02 9.05
CA LEU A 114 5.28 -5.00 9.78
C LEU A 114 4.74 -4.85 11.22
N GLY A 115 3.42 -4.91 11.40
CA GLY A 115 2.78 -4.91 12.72
C GLY A 115 3.24 -6.10 13.58
N GLN A 116 3.34 -7.30 13.02
CA GLN A 116 3.86 -8.47 13.73
C GLN A 116 5.32 -8.29 14.15
N TRP A 117 6.18 -7.76 13.27
CA TRP A 117 7.58 -7.48 13.58
C TRP A 117 7.72 -6.42 14.68
N LEU A 118 6.81 -5.47 14.74
CA LEU A 118 6.69 -4.46 15.81
C LEU A 118 6.05 -5.00 17.11
N GLY A 119 5.65 -6.28 17.15
CA GLY A 119 5.04 -6.91 18.32
C GLY A 119 3.56 -6.60 18.51
N ILE A 120 2.88 -6.00 17.53
CA ILE A 120 1.43 -5.73 17.56
C ILE A 120 0.68 -7.06 17.44
N LYS A 121 -0.37 -7.26 18.26
CA LYS A 121 -1.11 -8.53 18.34
C LYS A 121 -2.61 -8.29 18.56
N GLY A 122 -3.39 -9.38 18.43
CA GLY A 122 -4.82 -9.38 18.80
C GLY A 122 -5.63 -8.37 18.02
N ASP A 123 -6.48 -7.61 18.72
CA ASP A 123 -7.39 -6.64 18.10
C ASP A 123 -6.65 -5.49 17.38
N ASP A 124 -5.54 -5.02 17.93
CA ASP A 124 -4.74 -3.97 17.29
C ASP A 124 -4.15 -4.42 15.95
N LEU A 125 -3.70 -5.66 15.83
CA LEU A 125 -3.22 -6.20 14.56
C LEU A 125 -4.38 -6.37 13.56
N LYS A 126 -5.56 -6.76 14.03
CA LYS A 126 -6.77 -6.82 13.23
C LYS A 126 -7.14 -5.44 12.68
N VAL A 127 -7.17 -4.44 13.57
CA VAL A 127 -7.47 -3.04 13.17
C VAL A 127 -6.45 -2.51 12.17
N LEU A 128 -5.16 -2.72 12.40
CA LEU A 128 -4.09 -2.30 11.50
C LEU A 128 -4.25 -2.93 10.10
N THR A 129 -4.52 -4.24 10.04
CA THR A 129 -4.73 -4.96 8.78
C THR A 129 -5.95 -4.42 8.03
N THR A 130 -7.06 -4.24 8.75
CA THR A 130 -8.30 -3.69 8.18
C THR A 130 -8.11 -2.24 7.71
N ALA A 131 -7.32 -1.45 8.45
CA ALA A 131 -6.98 -0.10 8.04
C ALA A 131 -6.18 -0.09 6.72
N GLY A 132 -5.25 -1.02 6.53
CA GLY A 132 -4.56 -1.21 5.26
C GLY A 132 -5.51 -1.56 4.11
N LEU A 133 -6.53 -2.42 4.34
CA LEU A 133 -7.56 -2.75 3.34
C LEU A 133 -8.40 -1.54 2.93
N LEU A 134 -8.62 -0.58 3.83
CA LEU A 134 -9.59 0.50 3.68
C LEU A 134 -8.97 1.89 3.58
N HIS A 135 -7.62 2.03 3.64
CA HIS A 135 -6.95 3.32 3.67
C HIS A 135 -7.34 4.24 2.51
N ASP A 136 -7.58 3.65 1.36
CA ASP A 136 -7.89 4.32 0.09
C ASP A 136 -9.40 4.30 -0.28
N ILE A 137 -10.29 3.89 0.62
CA ILE A 137 -11.73 3.76 0.33
C ILE A 137 -12.37 5.04 -0.23
N GLY A 138 -11.86 6.20 0.16
CA GLY A 138 -12.33 7.48 -0.35
C GLY A 138 -12.12 7.67 -1.86
N LYS A 139 -11.23 6.91 -2.50
CA LYS A 139 -11.02 6.90 -3.96
C LYS A 139 -12.28 6.45 -4.72
N LEU A 140 -13.17 5.69 -4.09
CA LEU A 140 -14.46 5.30 -4.69
C LEU A 140 -15.34 6.51 -5.03
N THR A 141 -15.12 7.66 -4.41
CA THR A 141 -15.87 8.91 -4.64
C THR A 141 -15.17 9.88 -5.60
N ILE A 142 -13.98 9.52 -6.07
CA ILE A 142 -13.21 10.32 -7.03
C ILE A 142 -13.70 10.00 -8.44
N PRO A 143 -13.93 11.00 -9.31
CA PRO A 143 -14.33 10.75 -10.69
C PRO A 143 -13.35 9.83 -11.42
N GLN A 144 -13.87 8.84 -12.14
CA GLN A 144 -13.05 7.87 -12.89
C GLN A 144 -12.14 8.55 -13.93
N SER A 145 -12.56 9.69 -14.48
CA SER A 145 -11.75 10.49 -15.41
C SER A 145 -10.47 11.05 -14.78
N ILE A 146 -10.48 11.27 -13.45
CA ILE A 146 -9.30 11.71 -12.68
C ILE A 146 -8.50 10.50 -12.22
N LEU A 147 -9.20 9.49 -11.67
CA LEU A 147 -8.58 8.30 -11.11
C LEU A 147 -7.76 7.52 -12.16
N ASN A 148 -8.30 7.39 -13.38
CA ASN A 148 -7.71 6.64 -14.49
C ASN A 148 -7.06 7.54 -15.55
N LYS A 149 -6.80 8.81 -15.25
CA LYS A 149 -6.22 9.74 -16.21
C LYS A 149 -4.83 9.27 -16.64
N PRO A 150 -4.59 9.07 -17.93
CA PRO A 150 -3.24 8.79 -18.41
C PRO A 150 -2.38 10.06 -18.31
N GLY A 151 -1.27 9.95 -17.58
CA GLY A 151 -0.32 11.05 -17.43
C GLY A 151 -0.52 11.88 -16.13
N ARG A 152 0.00 13.11 -16.14
CA ARG A 152 0.03 13.96 -14.96
C ARG A 152 -1.34 14.62 -14.71
N LEU A 153 -1.77 14.65 -13.45
CA LEU A 153 -2.94 15.43 -13.02
C LEU A 153 -2.61 16.94 -13.04
N SER A 154 -3.61 17.79 -13.33
CA SER A 154 -3.52 19.22 -13.05
C SER A 154 -3.50 19.48 -11.54
N ASP A 155 -3.19 20.72 -11.12
CA ASP A 155 -3.17 21.06 -9.69
C ASP A 155 -4.58 20.93 -9.07
N GLU A 156 -5.64 21.26 -9.81
CA GLU A 156 -7.03 21.11 -9.38
C GLU A 156 -7.42 19.62 -9.29
N GLU A 157 -7.07 18.82 -10.29
CA GLU A 157 -7.31 17.37 -10.28
C GLU A 157 -6.54 16.69 -9.15
N TYR A 158 -5.31 17.12 -8.90
CA TYR A 158 -4.51 16.62 -7.79
C TYR A 158 -5.09 17.02 -6.44
N ALA A 159 -5.64 18.23 -6.30
CA ALA A 159 -6.35 18.65 -5.11
C ALA A 159 -7.59 17.76 -4.86
N LEU A 160 -8.38 17.44 -5.90
CA LEU A 160 -9.50 16.50 -5.80
C LEU A 160 -9.02 15.08 -5.44
N MET A 161 -7.93 14.62 -6.03
CA MET A 161 -7.34 13.32 -5.67
C MET A 161 -6.95 13.26 -4.20
N LYS A 162 -6.31 14.31 -3.66
CA LYS A 162 -5.94 14.36 -2.23
C LYS A 162 -7.15 14.37 -1.28
N ASP A 163 -8.32 14.75 -1.74
CA ASP A 163 -9.53 14.80 -0.91
C ASP A 163 -10.05 13.39 -0.53
N HIS A 164 -9.56 12.31 -1.18
CA HIS A 164 -9.96 10.94 -0.85
C HIS A 164 -9.74 10.61 0.63
N VAL A 165 -8.70 11.14 1.28
CA VAL A 165 -8.43 10.87 2.70
C VAL A 165 -9.55 11.38 3.61
N LYS A 166 -10.10 12.57 3.31
CA LYS A 166 -11.22 13.15 4.05
C LYS A 166 -12.52 12.43 3.75
N ARG A 167 -12.75 12.07 2.49
CA ARG A 167 -13.94 11.32 2.07
C ARG A 167 -13.96 9.92 2.66
N GLY A 168 -12.84 9.22 2.67
CA GLY A 168 -12.70 7.94 3.34
C GLY A 168 -12.95 8.02 4.84
N TYR A 169 -12.45 9.06 5.50
CA TYR A 169 -12.76 9.34 6.90
C TYR A 169 -14.26 9.46 7.16
N GLN A 170 -15.03 10.03 6.23
CA GLN A 170 -16.49 10.17 6.35
C GLN A 170 -17.25 8.85 6.13
N ILE A 171 -16.73 7.96 5.30
CA ILE A 171 -17.33 6.65 5.00
C ILE A 171 -17.17 5.67 6.15
N LEU A 172 -16.02 5.67 6.81
CA LEU A 172 -15.65 4.70 7.84
C LEU A 172 -16.28 5.03 9.20
N ILE A 173 -16.48 3.99 10.04
CA ILE A 173 -17.11 4.11 11.36
C ILE A 173 -16.06 3.98 12.49
N ASP A 174 -15.23 2.91 12.48
CA ASP A 174 -14.21 2.71 13.52
C ASP A 174 -13.19 3.86 13.50
N ILE A 175 -13.05 4.53 14.63
CA ILE A 175 -12.19 5.72 14.75
C ILE A 175 -10.73 5.42 14.44
N ARG A 176 -10.21 4.25 14.82
CA ARG A 176 -8.81 3.85 14.59
C ARG A 176 -8.54 3.65 13.08
N ILE A 177 -9.50 3.09 12.34
CA ILE A 177 -9.42 2.90 10.88
C ILE A 177 -9.59 4.24 10.16
N LYS A 178 -10.54 5.08 10.59
CA LYS A 178 -10.77 6.42 10.04
C LYS A 178 -9.51 7.30 10.12
N GLU A 179 -8.82 7.28 11.25
CA GLU A 179 -7.59 8.05 11.43
C GLU A 179 -6.48 7.60 10.50
N VAL A 180 -6.34 6.30 10.26
CA VAL A 180 -5.39 5.79 9.27
C VAL A 180 -5.74 6.29 7.86
N CYS A 181 -7.00 6.16 7.45
CA CYS A 181 -7.47 6.67 6.18
C CYS A 181 -7.17 8.16 5.99
N LEU A 182 -7.33 8.96 7.06
CA LEU A 182 -7.11 10.40 7.04
C LEU A 182 -5.63 10.79 7.00
N LEU A 183 -4.73 10.00 7.63
CA LEU A 183 -3.37 10.41 7.96
C LEU A 183 -2.27 9.63 7.21
N HIS A 184 -2.58 8.59 6.43
CA HIS A 184 -1.54 7.74 5.79
C HIS A 184 -0.68 8.49 4.76
N HIS A 185 -1.13 9.61 4.26
CA HIS A 185 -0.34 10.50 3.41
C HIS A 185 0.38 11.64 4.15
N GLU A 186 0.24 11.71 5.47
CA GLU A 186 1.09 12.59 6.27
C GLU A 186 2.53 12.06 6.30
N ARG A 187 3.46 12.96 6.56
CA ARG A 187 4.89 12.63 6.68
C ARG A 187 5.42 13.25 7.97
N CYS A 188 6.30 12.54 8.66
CA CYS A 188 6.81 12.94 9.98
C CYS A 188 7.49 14.32 9.99
N ASP A 189 8.00 14.76 8.84
CA ASP A 189 8.60 16.08 8.62
C ASP A 189 7.58 17.20 8.28
N GLY A 190 6.27 16.89 8.29
CA GLY A 190 5.21 17.85 7.95
C GLY A 190 5.07 18.12 6.45
N SER A 191 5.75 17.40 5.57
CA SER A 191 5.64 17.57 4.12
C SER A 191 4.41 16.90 3.50
N GLY A 192 3.65 16.12 4.30
CA GLY A 192 2.49 15.36 3.86
C GLY A 192 1.21 16.17 3.70
N TYR A 193 0.08 15.48 3.60
CA TYR A 193 -1.26 16.06 3.55
C TYR A 193 -2.27 15.15 4.26
N PRO A 194 -3.46 15.65 4.68
CA PRO A 194 -4.08 16.94 4.37
C PRO A 194 -3.72 18.07 5.34
N PHE A 195 -3.10 17.78 6.49
CA PHE A 195 -2.88 18.75 7.57
C PHE A 195 -1.43 19.23 7.69
N LYS A 196 -0.50 18.63 6.97
CA LYS A 196 0.95 18.81 7.16
C LYS A 196 1.35 18.52 8.61
N ALA A 197 0.83 17.40 9.13
CA ALA A 197 1.01 16.99 10.51
C ALA A 197 2.43 16.45 10.73
N GLU A 198 3.07 16.90 11.83
CA GLU A 198 4.34 16.35 12.27
C GLU A 198 4.16 15.01 12.98
N ALA A 199 5.25 14.29 13.21
CA ALA A 199 5.31 12.93 13.74
C ALA A 199 4.44 12.70 14.98
N SER A 200 4.37 13.68 15.91
CA SER A 200 3.59 13.59 17.17
C SER A 200 2.07 13.56 16.97
N ARG A 201 1.59 14.01 15.79
CA ARG A 201 0.17 14.09 15.46
C ARG A 201 -0.29 12.97 14.52
N ILE A 202 0.63 12.13 14.03
CA ILE A 202 0.32 10.99 13.17
C ILE A 202 0.21 9.74 14.06
N THR A 203 -0.92 9.03 13.97
CA THR A 203 -1.14 7.83 14.78
C THR A 203 -0.18 6.69 14.39
N PRO A 204 0.17 5.79 15.33
CA PRO A 204 1.07 4.66 15.05
C PRO A 204 0.66 3.84 13.83
N PHE A 205 -0.63 3.51 13.69
CA PHE A 205 -1.12 2.71 12.57
C PHE A 205 -1.03 3.45 11.23
N ALA A 206 -1.28 4.77 11.23
CA ALA A 206 -1.13 5.58 10.02
C ALA A 206 0.34 5.64 9.55
N LYS A 207 1.31 5.69 10.47
CA LYS A 207 2.75 5.63 10.15
C LYS A 207 3.14 4.28 9.53
N ILE A 208 2.60 3.18 10.05
CA ILE A 208 2.86 1.82 9.53
C ILE A 208 2.26 1.68 8.12
N VAL A 209 1.00 2.06 7.95
CA VAL A 209 0.31 2.00 6.65
C VAL A 209 0.98 2.91 5.62
N ALA A 210 1.48 4.09 6.01
CA ALA A 210 2.21 5.00 5.12
C ALA A 210 3.49 4.37 4.53
N ILE A 211 4.21 3.55 5.29
CA ILE A 211 5.39 2.80 4.81
C ILE A 211 4.94 1.72 3.82
N ALA A 212 3.92 0.93 4.19
CA ALA A 212 3.40 -0.15 3.36
C ALA A 212 2.83 0.36 2.02
N ASP A 213 2.08 1.48 2.05
CA ASP A 213 1.51 2.13 0.88
C ASP A 213 2.61 2.56 -0.11
N VAL A 214 3.62 3.28 0.36
CA VAL A 214 4.71 3.75 -0.49
C VAL A 214 5.51 2.58 -1.05
N TYR A 215 5.81 1.56 -0.25
CA TYR A 215 6.51 0.37 -0.71
C TYR A 215 5.73 -0.34 -1.83
N ASP A 216 4.43 -0.60 -1.64
CA ASP A 216 3.61 -1.22 -2.67
C ASP A 216 3.51 -0.35 -3.92
N ALA A 217 3.24 0.95 -3.76
CA ALA A 217 3.15 1.88 -4.88
C ALA A 217 4.44 1.96 -5.71
N MET A 218 5.62 1.86 -5.08
CA MET A 218 6.91 1.93 -5.76
C MET A 218 7.30 0.63 -6.44
N THR A 219 7.02 -0.50 -5.81
CA THR A 219 7.32 -1.83 -6.36
C THR A 219 6.27 -2.34 -7.34
N ALA A 220 5.13 -1.66 -7.50
CA ALA A 220 4.13 -1.96 -8.53
C ALA A 220 4.51 -1.38 -9.90
N LYS A 221 4.22 -2.13 -10.97
CA LYS A 221 4.32 -1.62 -12.34
C LYS A 221 3.16 -0.66 -12.60
N ARG A 222 3.45 0.54 -13.07
CA ARG A 222 2.46 1.56 -13.43
C ARG A 222 2.44 1.76 -14.94
N SER A 223 1.32 2.24 -15.49
CA SER A 223 1.18 2.49 -16.93
C SER A 223 2.23 3.48 -17.49
N TYR A 224 2.77 4.35 -16.64
CA TYR A 224 3.75 5.40 -16.99
C TYR A 224 5.17 5.13 -16.45
N ARG A 225 5.37 4.03 -15.67
CA ARG A 225 6.66 3.70 -15.03
C ARG A 225 6.78 2.20 -14.80
N GLY A 226 7.98 1.63 -15.03
CA GLY A 226 8.34 0.28 -14.59
C GLY A 226 8.28 0.13 -13.07
N ALA A 227 8.17 -1.10 -12.58
CA ALA A 227 8.35 -1.41 -11.17
C ALA A 227 9.80 -1.16 -10.75
N PHE A 228 10.01 -0.58 -9.56
CA PHE A 228 11.34 -0.61 -8.95
C PHE A 228 11.62 -1.99 -8.36
N CYS A 229 12.88 -2.40 -8.38
CA CYS A 229 13.29 -3.56 -7.62
C CYS A 229 13.00 -3.33 -6.12
N PRO A 230 12.53 -4.34 -5.37
CA PRO A 230 12.34 -4.19 -3.92
C PRO A 230 13.58 -3.66 -3.19
N PHE A 231 14.78 -4.06 -3.60
CA PHE A 231 16.03 -3.58 -3.06
C PHE A 231 16.24 -2.08 -3.30
N ASP A 232 15.93 -1.58 -4.51
CA ASP A 232 16.05 -0.15 -4.83
C ASP A 232 15.10 0.68 -3.96
N VAL A 233 13.89 0.17 -3.69
CA VAL A 233 12.93 0.85 -2.81
C VAL A 233 13.44 0.90 -1.37
N ILE A 234 14.04 -0.17 -0.88
CA ILE A 234 14.68 -0.21 0.44
C ILE A 234 15.80 0.83 0.51
N GLN A 235 16.67 0.89 -0.50
CA GLN A 235 17.73 1.88 -0.58
C GLN A 235 17.19 3.32 -0.63
N MET A 236 16.11 3.57 -1.39
CA MET A 236 15.47 4.90 -1.43
C MET A 236 14.88 5.30 -0.07
N PHE A 237 14.32 4.36 0.69
CA PHE A 237 13.88 4.65 2.06
C PHE A 237 15.05 5.02 2.97
N ASP A 238 16.19 4.37 2.83
CA ASP A 238 17.40 4.66 3.61
C ASP A 238 17.99 6.04 3.25
N GLU A 239 18.07 6.37 1.96
CA GLU A 239 18.69 7.61 1.46
C GLU A 239 17.79 8.85 1.62
N GLU A 240 16.49 8.73 1.35
CA GLU A 240 15.56 9.88 1.28
C GLU A 240 14.47 9.86 2.34
N GLY A 241 14.23 8.74 2.99
CA GLY A 241 13.02 8.44 3.75
C GLY A 241 13.10 8.67 5.25
N LEU A 242 14.28 8.65 5.84
CA LEU A 242 14.43 8.64 7.31
C LEU A 242 13.79 9.84 8.02
N ASN A 243 13.69 11.00 7.36
CA ASN A 243 13.02 12.17 7.92
C ASN A 243 11.50 12.18 7.68
N LYS A 244 11.02 11.45 6.69
CA LYS A 244 9.60 11.41 6.29
C LYS A 244 8.80 10.37 7.07
N TYR A 245 9.48 9.34 7.58
CA TYR A 245 8.86 8.24 8.30
C TYR A 245 9.36 8.18 9.74
N ASP A 246 8.61 7.49 10.59
CA ASP A 246 9.03 7.26 11.97
C ASP A 246 10.25 6.31 11.98
N PRO A 247 11.37 6.73 12.62
CA PRO A 247 12.61 5.95 12.58
C PRO A 247 12.46 4.52 13.12
N HIS A 248 11.64 4.32 14.14
CA HIS A 248 11.42 3.00 14.71
C HIS A 248 10.71 2.07 13.71
N TYR A 249 9.68 2.56 13.02
CA TYR A 249 8.91 1.75 12.09
C TYR A 249 9.67 1.50 10.78
N ILE A 250 10.34 2.52 10.26
CA ILE A 250 11.08 2.35 9.00
C ILE A 250 12.30 1.45 9.20
N MET A 251 13.04 1.58 10.31
CA MET A 251 14.17 0.70 10.59
C MET A 251 13.74 -0.75 10.82
N THR A 252 12.56 -0.99 11.43
CA THR A 252 12.00 -2.35 11.54
C THR A 252 11.66 -2.93 10.17
N PHE A 253 11.22 -2.09 9.23
CA PHE A 253 10.91 -2.52 7.87
C PHE A 253 12.16 -2.82 7.03
N LEU A 254 13.27 -2.09 7.27
CA LEU A 254 14.53 -2.22 6.53
C LEU A 254 15.43 -3.37 7.01
N ASN A 255 15.25 -3.88 8.23
CA ASN A 255 16.03 -4.98 8.83
C ASN A 255 15.37 -6.34 8.61
#